data_c4971f4ea49e4daf9982b032b6035c03
#
_entry.id   c4971f4ea49e4daf9982b032b6035c03
#
_cell.length_a   1.000
_cell.length_b   1.000
_cell.length_c   1.000
_cell.angle_alpha   90.00
_cell.angle_beta   90.00
_cell.angle_gamma   90.00
#
_symmetry.space_group_name_H-M   'P 1'
#
loop_
_entity.id
_entity.type
_entity.pdbx_description
1 polymer ?
#
loop_
_entity_poly.entity_id
_entity_poly.type
_entity_poly.pdbx_seq_one_letter_code
_entity_poly.pdbx_strand_id
1 'polypeptide(L)'
;ALPISVKTNEPKSRNYFIKGAYHTVNPTANNYVSVYKENAREFTMMKTEHFGDAVQMEVGALMVGRIVNHHEEGIMHRGMEKGYFEFGGSTIVLLFRGDKVEIDECLLERTKDGCETKLKQGQRLGMAKKQSLQS
;
A
#
# COMPACT_ATOMS: atom_id res chain seq x y z
N ALA A 1 -6.89 -6.97 1.67
CA ALA A 1 -5.50 -6.74 2.07
C ALA A 1 -4.56 -7.54 1.18
N LEU A 2 -3.55 -6.90 0.60
CA LEU A 2 -2.51 -7.59 -0.15
C LEU A 2 -1.56 -8.26 0.84
N PRO A 3 -1.36 -9.57 0.76
CA PRO A 3 -0.44 -10.24 1.67
C PRO A 3 1.01 -9.89 1.31
N ILE A 4 1.63 -9.11 2.14
CA ILE A 4 3.07 -8.84 2.06
C ILE A 4 3.77 -9.76 3.08
N SER A 5 4.61 -10.65 2.58
CA SER A 5 5.42 -11.51 3.45
C SER A 5 6.69 -10.77 3.85
N VAL A 6 6.87 -10.57 5.13
CA VAL A 6 8.13 -10.08 5.69
C VAL A 6 8.71 -11.21 6.54
N LYS A 7 9.85 -11.74 6.12
CA LYS A 7 10.67 -12.60 6.96
C LYS A 7 11.97 -11.86 7.25
N THR A 8 12.16 -11.40 8.45
CA THR A 8 13.47 -10.98 8.97
C THR A 8 13.53 -11.26 10.45
N ASN A 9 14.72 -11.58 10.95
CA ASN A 9 14.98 -11.87 12.36
C ASN A 9 14.90 -10.64 13.29
N GLU A 10 14.38 -9.51 12.79
CA GLU A 10 14.19 -8.30 13.57
C GLU A 10 12.84 -7.66 13.23
N PRO A 11 12.10 -7.11 14.22
CA PRO A 11 10.82 -6.45 14.00
C PRO A 11 11.02 -5.22 13.13
N LYS A 12 10.36 -5.14 11.96
CA LYS A 12 10.69 -4.11 10.96
C LYS A 12 9.50 -3.59 10.16
N SER A 13 8.30 -3.70 10.71
CA SER A 13 7.18 -2.86 10.30
C SER A 13 6.88 -1.87 11.43
N ARG A 14 6.67 -0.62 11.09
CA ARG A 14 6.27 0.42 12.03
C ARG A 14 5.22 1.31 11.41
N ASN A 15 4.13 1.53 12.14
CA ASN A 15 3.05 2.40 11.74
C ASN A 15 3.29 3.84 12.18
N TYR A 16 2.90 4.75 11.31
CA TYR A 16 2.92 6.19 11.56
C TYR A 16 1.57 6.78 11.17
N PHE A 17 0.96 7.54 12.08
CA PHE A 17 -0.29 8.24 11.81
C PHE A 17 -0.02 9.70 11.43
N ILE A 18 -0.67 10.17 10.37
CA ILE A 18 -0.66 11.57 9.95
C ILE A 18 -2.07 12.10 10.00
N LYS A 19 -2.30 13.06 10.90
CA LYS A 19 -3.59 13.74 11.02
C LYS A 19 -3.86 14.60 9.79
N GLY A 20 -5.08 14.57 9.28
CA GLY A 20 -5.48 15.34 8.09
C GLY A 20 -6.99 15.47 7.96
N ALA A 21 -7.44 15.96 6.81
CA ALA A 21 -8.84 16.07 6.44
C ALA A 21 -9.44 14.71 6.06
N TYR A 22 -10.72 14.70 5.70
CA TYR A 22 -11.46 13.54 5.21
C TYR A 22 -12.23 13.91 3.95
N HIS A 23 -11.53 14.22 2.87
CA HIS A 23 -12.14 14.41 1.56
C HIS A 23 -12.51 13.05 0.94
N THR A 24 -13.47 13.04 0.03
CA THR A 24 -13.78 11.84 -0.74
C THR A 24 -12.56 11.39 -1.56
N VAL A 25 -12.33 10.09 -1.65
CA VAL A 25 -11.24 9.50 -2.47
C VAL A 25 -11.68 9.19 -3.91
N ASN A 26 -12.82 9.71 -4.34
CA ASN A 26 -13.26 9.60 -5.73
C ASN A 26 -12.18 10.19 -6.67
N PRO A 27 -11.81 9.51 -7.78
CA PRO A 27 -10.81 9.99 -8.73
C PRO A 27 -11.06 11.43 -9.21
N THR A 28 -12.32 11.83 -9.41
CA THR A 28 -12.68 13.20 -9.79
C THR A 28 -12.28 14.21 -8.73
N ALA A 29 -12.38 13.89 -7.45
CA ALA A 29 -12.01 14.80 -6.37
C ALA A 29 -10.51 15.07 -6.33
N ASN A 30 -9.68 14.12 -6.72
CA ASN A 30 -8.22 14.26 -6.75
C ASN A 30 -7.74 15.31 -7.78
N ASN A 31 -8.58 15.69 -8.73
CA ASN A 31 -8.31 16.79 -9.68
C ASN A 31 -8.41 18.17 -9.04
N TYR A 32 -9.10 18.28 -7.90
CA TYR A 32 -9.34 19.54 -7.19
C TYR A 32 -8.63 19.63 -5.85
N VAL A 33 -8.39 18.50 -5.21
CA VAL A 33 -7.80 18.41 -3.87
C VAL A 33 -6.75 17.31 -3.87
N SER A 34 -5.60 17.58 -3.30
CA SER A 34 -4.52 16.58 -3.17
C SER A 34 -4.86 15.54 -2.09
N VAL A 35 -5.89 14.73 -2.34
CA VAL A 35 -6.53 13.81 -1.38
C VAL A 35 -5.52 12.95 -0.64
N TYR A 36 -4.55 12.39 -1.36
CA TYR A 36 -3.54 11.51 -0.76
C TYR A 36 -2.53 12.26 0.13
N LYS A 37 -2.46 13.59 0.01
CA LYS A 37 -1.58 14.44 0.81
C LYS A 37 -2.30 15.12 1.97
N GLU A 38 -3.60 15.34 1.84
CA GLU A 38 -4.40 16.14 2.79
C GLU A 38 -5.23 15.29 3.74
N ASN A 39 -5.71 14.12 3.29
CA ASN A 39 -6.51 13.24 4.14
C ASN A 39 -5.68 12.61 5.27
N ALA A 40 -6.36 12.35 6.37
CA ALA A 40 -5.81 11.55 7.46
C ALA A 40 -5.37 10.19 6.92
N ARG A 41 -4.20 9.75 7.28
CA ARG A 41 -3.60 8.53 6.75
C ARG A 41 -2.67 7.88 7.75
N GLU A 42 -2.58 6.58 7.64
CA GLU A 42 -1.53 5.81 8.30
C GLU A 42 -0.60 5.20 7.26
N PHE A 43 0.67 5.12 7.55
CA PHE A 43 1.60 4.40 6.70
C PHE A 43 2.49 3.48 7.51
N THR A 44 2.77 2.34 6.95
CA THR A 44 3.64 1.33 7.52
C THR A 44 4.88 1.19 6.66
N MET A 45 6.03 1.42 7.26
CA MET A 45 7.31 1.09 6.64
C MET A 45 7.63 -0.38 6.90
N MET A 46 7.92 -1.13 5.85
CA MET A 46 8.19 -2.55 5.92
C MET A 46 9.53 -2.88 5.27
N LYS A 47 10.34 -3.66 5.96
CA LYS A 47 11.49 -4.32 5.35
C LYS A 47 11.05 -5.70 4.87
N THR A 48 11.16 -5.95 3.58
CA THR A 48 10.70 -7.20 2.99
C THR A 48 11.87 -8.07 2.56
N GLU A 49 11.67 -9.38 2.57
CA GLU A 49 12.71 -10.34 2.19
C GLU A 49 13.11 -10.23 0.71
N HIS A 50 12.16 -9.94 -0.17
CA HIS A 50 12.36 -10.02 -1.62
C HIS A 50 12.24 -8.68 -2.35
N PHE A 51 11.55 -7.70 -1.77
CA PHE A 51 11.20 -6.44 -2.44
C PHE A 51 11.99 -5.25 -1.89
N GLY A 52 12.87 -5.47 -0.91
CA GLY A 52 13.54 -4.40 -0.18
C GLY A 52 12.58 -3.62 0.72
N ASP A 53 12.83 -2.34 0.90
CA ASP A 53 11.96 -1.49 1.69
C ASP A 53 10.69 -1.16 0.89
N ALA A 54 9.54 -1.28 1.54
CA ALA A 54 8.24 -0.97 0.99
C ALA A 54 7.42 -0.14 1.98
N VAL A 55 6.52 0.68 1.46
CA VAL A 55 5.57 1.45 2.26
C VAL A 55 4.16 1.07 1.85
N GLN A 56 3.33 0.76 2.81
CA GLN A 56 1.88 0.67 2.65
C GLN A 56 1.25 1.84 3.38
N MET A 57 0.42 2.59 2.68
CA MET A 57 -0.30 3.74 3.24
C MET A 57 -1.80 3.50 3.10
N GLU A 58 -2.52 3.59 4.19
CA GLU A 58 -3.98 3.61 4.25
C GLU A 58 -4.43 5.08 4.32
N VAL A 59 -5.25 5.50 3.38
CA VAL A 59 -5.75 6.88 3.31
C VAL A 59 -7.22 6.89 3.71
N GLY A 60 -7.55 7.64 4.76
CA GLY A 60 -8.92 7.87 5.20
C GLY A 60 -9.73 8.70 4.20
N ALA A 61 -11.05 8.58 4.25
CA ALA A 61 -11.95 9.28 3.35
C ALA A 61 -13.18 9.82 4.08
N LEU A 62 -13.96 10.64 3.39
CA LEU A 62 -15.28 11.07 3.83
C LEU A 62 -16.15 9.85 4.11
N MET A 63 -16.80 9.80 5.26
CA MET A 63 -17.60 8.68 5.78
C MET A 63 -16.78 7.43 6.17
N VAL A 64 -15.46 7.40 5.95
CA VAL A 64 -14.55 6.33 6.34
C VAL A 64 -13.56 6.90 7.36
N GLY A 65 -14.07 7.18 8.55
CA GLY A 65 -13.35 7.99 9.54
C GLY A 65 -12.25 7.25 10.28
N ARG A 66 -12.17 5.92 10.16
CA ARG A 66 -11.25 5.17 11.02
C ARG A 66 -10.50 4.08 10.26
N ILE A 67 -9.20 4.21 10.34
CA ILE A 67 -8.25 3.16 9.96
C ILE A 67 -7.96 2.39 11.25
N VAL A 68 -8.12 1.09 11.23
CA VAL A 68 -7.80 0.21 12.36
C VAL A 68 -6.68 -0.71 11.95
N ASN A 69 -5.49 -0.48 12.50
CA ASN A 69 -4.33 -1.35 12.35
C ASN A 69 -4.18 -2.21 13.60
N HIS A 70 -3.97 -3.52 13.43
CA HIS A 70 -3.86 -4.48 14.55
C HIS A 70 -2.50 -4.45 15.22
N HIS A 71 -1.46 -3.98 14.51
CA HIS A 71 -0.09 -4.00 14.98
C HIS A 71 0.58 -2.65 14.72
N GLU A 72 1.16 -2.07 15.76
CA GLU A 72 1.97 -0.85 15.65
C GLU A 72 3.37 -1.16 15.14
N GLU A 73 3.93 -2.30 15.56
CA GLU A 73 5.28 -2.74 15.24
C GLU A 73 5.37 -4.26 15.29
N GLY A 74 6.16 -4.87 14.44
CA GLY A 74 6.41 -6.30 14.49
C GLY A 74 6.64 -6.98 13.15
N ILE A 75 6.61 -8.31 13.16
CA ILE A 75 6.73 -9.15 11.99
C ILE A 75 5.34 -9.43 11.42
N MET A 76 5.17 -9.16 10.13
CA MET A 76 3.95 -9.47 9.41
C MET A 76 4.17 -10.66 8.48
N HIS A 77 3.33 -11.67 8.61
CA HIS A 77 3.35 -12.84 7.74
C HIS A 77 2.38 -12.69 6.58
N ARG A 78 2.67 -13.37 5.47
CA ARG A 78 1.76 -13.42 4.33
C ARG A 78 0.39 -13.98 4.74
N GLY A 79 -0.68 -13.28 4.35
CA GLY A 79 -2.05 -13.66 4.71
C GLY A 79 -2.51 -13.20 6.09
N MET A 80 -1.63 -12.61 6.89
CA MET A 80 -2.00 -11.99 8.15
C MET A 80 -2.81 -10.72 7.90
N GLU A 81 -3.90 -10.55 8.63
CA GLU A 81 -4.68 -9.32 8.58
C GLU A 81 -3.91 -8.18 9.25
N LYS A 82 -3.61 -7.15 8.48
CA LYS A 82 -2.94 -5.95 8.98
C LYS A 82 -3.93 -5.04 9.71
N GLY A 83 -5.13 -4.93 9.18
CA GLY A 83 -6.15 -4.03 9.68
C GLY A 83 -7.32 -3.90 8.71
N TYR A 84 -8.21 -2.98 8.99
CA TYR A 84 -9.39 -2.71 8.17
C TYR A 84 -9.80 -1.23 8.24
N PHE A 85 -10.68 -0.83 7.32
CA PHE A 85 -11.36 0.46 7.36
C PHE A 85 -12.74 0.30 7.97
N GLU A 86 -13.12 1.16 8.92
CA GLU A 86 -14.49 1.23 9.41
C GLU A 86 -15.37 2.01 8.41
N PHE A 87 -16.60 1.53 8.22
CA PHE A 87 -17.68 2.15 7.42
C PHE A 87 -17.42 2.26 5.91
N GLY A 88 -16.71 1.33 5.33
CA GLY A 88 -16.58 1.23 3.89
C GLY A 88 -15.16 1.14 3.36
N GLY A 89 -15.02 1.26 2.04
CA GLY A 89 -13.74 1.22 1.37
C GLY A 89 -13.01 2.55 1.39
N SER A 90 -11.71 2.49 1.38
CA SER A 90 -10.85 3.64 1.22
C SER A 90 -9.68 3.28 0.29
N THR A 91 -8.64 4.07 0.27
CA THR A 91 -7.52 3.86 -0.64
C THR A 91 -6.31 3.30 0.09
N ILE A 92 -5.69 2.30 -0.51
CA ILE A 92 -4.37 1.81 -0.11
C ILE A 92 -3.37 2.22 -1.19
N VAL A 93 -2.29 2.88 -0.78
CA VAL A 93 -1.17 3.22 -1.65
C VAL A 93 0.01 2.34 -1.28
N LEU A 94 0.58 1.68 -2.27
CA LEU A 94 1.78 0.86 -2.11
C LEU A 94 2.95 1.54 -2.82
N LEU A 95 4.05 1.75 -2.12
CA LEU A 95 5.28 2.29 -2.67
C LEU A 95 6.39 1.23 -2.57
N PHE A 96 7.01 0.96 -3.70
CA PHE A 96 8.13 0.04 -3.81
C PHE A 96 9.34 0.75 -4.42
N ARG A 97 10.51 0.24 -4.13
CA ARG A 97 11.73 0.66 -4.82
C ARG A 97 11.70 0.14 -6.26
N GLY A 98 11.85 1.06 -7.22
CA GLY A 98 11.81 0.72 -8.65
C GLY A 98 12.98 -0.17 -9.11
N ASP A 99 14.10 -0.19 -8.35
CA ASP A 99 15.23 -1.11 -8.60
C ASP A 99 14.99 -2.52 -8.04
N LYS A 100 13.95 -2.73 -7.23
CA LYS A 100 13.66 -4.00 -6.54
C LYS A 100 12.38 -4.68 -7.05
N VAL A 101 11.45 -3.92 -7.59
CA VAL A 101 10.13 -4.44 -8.00
C VAL A 101 9.84 -4.05 -9.44
N GLU A 102 9.30 -4.99 -10.18
CA GLU A 102 8.73 -4.81 -11.51
C GLU A 102 7.23 -5.05 -11.43
N ILE A 103 6.43 -4.03 -11.74
CA ILE A 103 4.97 -4.14 -11.79
C ILE A 103 4.57 -4.83 -13.09
N ASP A 104 3.54 -5.68 -13.05
CA ASP A 104 3.04 -6.38 -14.23
C ASP A 104 2.64 -5.38 -15.32
N GLU A 105 3.14 -5.58 -16.54
CA GLU A 105 3.02 -4.65 -17.66
C GLU A 105 1.55 -4.35 -18.00
N CYS A 106 0.68 -5.36 -17.92
CA CYS A 106 -0.75 -5.18 -18.17
C CYS A 106 -1.42 -4.16 -17.24
N LEU A 107 -0.93 -4.01 -16.00
CA LEU A 107 -1.42 -2.99 -15.06
C LEU A 107 -0.93 -1.60 -15.47
N LEU A 108 0.33 -1.51 -15.91
CA LEU A 108 0.93 -0.25 -16.35
C LEU A 108 0.28 0.27 -17.64
N GLU A 109 0.03 -0.61 -18.60
CA GLU A 109 -0.64 -0.25 -19.86
C GLU A 109 -2.05 0.28 -19.62
N ARG A 110 -2.86 -0.44 -18.86
CA ARG A 110 -4.22 0.03 -18.53
C ARG A 110 -4.21 1.36 -17.79
N THR A 111 -3.25 1.57 -16.91
CA THR A 111 -3.10 2.85 -16.20
C THR A 111 -2.75 3.99 -17.18
N LYS A 112 -1.89 3.74 -18.17
CA LYS A 112 -1.58 4.72 -19.23
C LYS A 112 -2.82 5.11 -20.03
N ASP A 113 -3.73 4.16 -20.25
CA ASP A 113 -5.00 4.39 -20.93
C ASP A 113 -6.07 5.03 -20.04
N GLY A 114 -5.70 5.40 -18.80
CA GLY A 114 -6.62 5.98 -17.82
C GLY A 114 -7.64 4.99 -17.26
N CYS A 115 -7.41 3.70 -17.43
CA CYS A 115 -8.31 2.64 -16.98
C CYS A 115 -7.89 2.02 -15.65
N GLU A 116 -8.84 1.86 -14.74
CA GLU A 116 -8.65 1.06 -13.52
C GLU A 116 -8.66 -0.43 -13.86
N THR A 117 -7.90 -1.21 -13.10
CA THR A 117 -7.86 -2.67 -13.22
C THR A 117 -8.45 -3.32 -11.98
N LYS A 118 -9.53 -4.09 -12.17
CA LYS A 118 -10.09 -4.90 -11.08
C LYS A 118 -9.15 -6.04 -10.71
N LEU A 119 -8.76 -6.08 -9.44
CA LEU A 119 -7.89 -7.12 -8.89
C LEU A 119 -8.64 -7.95 -7.84
N LYS A 120 -8.33 -9.22 -7.81
CA LYS A 120 -8.79 -10.12 -6.74
C LYS A 120 -7.75 -10.18 -5.63
N GLN A 121 -8.20 -10.49 -4.42
CA GLN A 121 -7.28 -10.76 -3.31
C GLN A 121 -6.31 -11.90 -3.67
N GLY A 122 -5.03 -11.71 -3.39
CA GLY A 122 -3.98 -12.66 -3.73
C GLY A 122 -3.52 -12.64 -5.20
N GLN A 123 -4.13 -11.83 -6.05
CA GLN A 123 -3.67 -11.65 -7.42
C GLN A 123 -2.32 -10.94 -7.44
N ARG A 124 -1.43 -11.39 -8.33
CA ARG A 124 -0.10 -10.81 -8.50
C ARG A 124 -0.20 -9.38 -9.05
N LEU A 125 0.62 -8.49 -8.50
CA LEU A 125 0.80 -7.11 -8.96
C LEU A 125 2.11 -6.92 -9.72
N GLY A 126 3.06 -7.81 -9.51
CA GLY A 126 4.40 -7.71 -10.06
C GLY A 126 5.33 -8.74 -9.45
N MET A 127 6.60 -8.60 -9.69
CA MET A 127 7.65 -9.52 -9.24
C MET A 127 8.85 -8.77 -8.66
N ALA A 128 9.60 -9.44 -7.79
CA ALA A 128 10.91 -8.96 -7.39
C ALA A 128 11.87 -9.02 -8.60
N LYS A 129 12.59 -7.95 -8.83
CA LYS A 129 13.68 -7.95 -9.81
C LYS A 129 14.80 -8.86 -9.32
N LYS A 130 15.30 -9.71 -10.20
CA LYS A 130 16.51 -10.49 -9.91
C LYS A 130 17.66 -9.53 -9.65
N GLN A 131 18.35 -9.69 -8.54
CA GLN A 131 19.61 -9.00 -8.35
C GLN A 131 20.57 -9.51 -9.43
N SER A 132 21.01 -8.63 -10.31
CA SER A 132 22.19 -8.92 -11.13
C SER A 132 23.35 -9.09 -10.15
N LEU A 133 23.85 -10.30 -10.04
CA LEU A 133 25.14 -10.57 -9.43
C LEU A 133 26.14 -9.72 -10.22
N GLN A 134 26.58 -8.60 -9.64
CA GLN A 134 27.77 -7.93 -10.10
C GLN A 134 28.94 -8.85 -9.73
N SER A 135 29.43 -9.52 -10.75
CA SER A 135 30.71 -10.23 -10.72
C SER A 135 31.86 -9.23 -10.66
#